data_16814c689299a080cffdcd7ad5066cbd
#
_entry.id   16814c689299a080cffdcd7ad5066cbd
#
_cell.length_a   1.000
_cell.length_b   1.000
_cell.length_c   1.000
_cell.angle_alpha   90.00
_cell.angle_beta   90.00
_cell.angle_gamma   90.00
#
_symmetry.space_group_name_H-M   'P 1'
#
loop_
_entity.id
_entity.type
_entity.pdbx_description
1 polymer ?
#
loop_
_entity_poly.entity_id
_entity_poly.type
_entity_poly.pdbx_seq_one_letter_code
_entity_poly.pdbx_strand_id
1 'polypeptide(L)'
;MDRGDCRSVLGLVCRVRLEDFANGVVLPHEETLSKAKEDRFQLLSATRCNFSSIYSLYRDEGGLTRQRLLNLKNTCPPRYAFSDGLVTHRLWVVNDPVAIQALREDFAGRKLYIADGHHRYETGLRYRDALREQGAYLPGSEYILMTLTD
;
A
#
# COMPACT_ATOMS: atom_id res chain seq x y z
N MET A 1 -32.69 -9.27 -18.85
CA MET A 1 -31.65 -9.78 -17.93
C MET A 1 -30.39 -9.00 -18.24
N ASP A 2 -30.13 -7.95 -17.46
CA ASP A 2 -28.89 -7.19 -17.57
C ASP A 2 -27.71 -8.14 -17.29
N ARG A 3 -26.82 -8.27 -18.26
CA ARG A 3 -25.51 -8.88 -18.03
C ARG A 3 -24.74 -7.90 -17.15
N GLY A 4 -24.81 -8.10 -15.85
CA GLY A 4 -24.09 -7.27 -14.89
C GLY A 4 -22.62 -7.22 -15.26
N ASP A 5 -22.13 -6.03 -15.56
CA ASP A 5 -20.72 -5.77 -15.86
C ASP A 5 -19.88 -6.22 -14.65
N CYS A 6 -19.21 -7.36 -14.80
CA CYS A 6 -18.31 -7.85 -13.77
C CYS A 6 -17.01 -7.05 -13.83
N ARG A 7 -16.87 -6.07 -12.94
CA ARG A 7 -15.65 -5.27 -12.82
C ARG A 7 -14.70 -5.92 -11.81
N SER A 8 -13.41 -5.96 -12.13
CA SER A 8 -12.40 -6.45 -11.21
C SER A 8 -11.31 -5.40 -11.01
N VAL A 9 -10.91 -5.21 -9.76
CA VAL A 9 -9.77 -4.39 -9.38
C VAL A 9 -8.65 -5.32 -8.94
N LEU A 10 -7.45 -5.08 -9.43
CA LEU A 10 -6.25 -5.79 -9.05
C LEU A 10 -5.36 -4.83 -8.26
N GLY A 11 -5.05 -5.18 -7.01
CA GLY A 11 -4.20 -4.38 -6.13
C GLY A 11 -3.01 -5.17 -5.63
N LEU A 12 -1.89 -4.49 -5.43
CA LEU A 12 -0.70 -5.01 -4.78
C LEU A 12 -0.63 -4.50 -3.34
N VAL A 13 -0.79 -5.39 -2.37
CA VAL A 13 -0.58 -5.07 -0.94
C VAL A 13 0.89 -5.30 -0.61
N CYS A 14 1.57 -4.23 -0.20
CA CYS A 14 3.01 -4.29 0.09
C CYS A 14 3.45 -3.25 1.13
N ARG A 15 4.68 -3.37 1.60
CA ARG A 15 5.34 -2.33 2.38
C ARG A 15 5.98 -1.33 1.42
N VAL A 16 5.62 -0.06 1.57
CA VAL A 16 6.20 1.05 0.82
C VAL A 16 7.09 1.85 1.75
N ARG A 17 8.29 2.22 1.29
CA ARG A 17 9.19 3.08 2.05
C ARG A 17 8.55 4.44 2.24
N LEU A 18 8.63 4.97 3.46
CA LEU A 18 8.15 6.31 3.78
C LEU A 18 9.09 7.36 3.18
N GLU A 19 8.53 8.21 2.35
CA GLU A 19 9.20 9.35 1.74
C GLU A 19 8.48 10.63 2.14
N ASP A 20 9.24 11.68 2.46
CA ASP A 20 8.66 12.98 2.74
C ASP A 20 7.96 13.51 1.48
N PHE A 21 6.82 14.16 1.66
CA PHE A 21 6.05 14.69 0.51
C PHE A 21 6.85 15.65 -0.37
N ALA A 22 7.80 16.38 0.23
CA ALA A 22 8.71 17.25 -0.51
C ALA A 22 9.58 16.53 -1.54
N ASN A 23 9.81 15.22 -1.37
CA ASN A 23 10.56 14.41 -2.34
C ASN A 23 9.78 14.13 -3.62
N GLY A 24 8.46 14.40 -3.64
CA GLY A 24 7.62 14.23 -4.83
C GLY A 24 7.44 12.77 -5.29
N VAL A 25 7.72 11.81 -4.44
CA VAL A 25 7.56 10.36 -4.71
C VAL A 25 6.16 9.90 -4.32
N VAL A 26 5.73 10.25 -3.11
CA VAL A 26 4.36 10.01 -2.61
C VAL A 26 3.63 11.34 -2.55
N LEU A 27 2.50 11.42 -3.22
CA LEU A 27 1.77 12.67 -3.43
C LEU A 27 0.41 12.62 -2.73
N PRO A 28 0.15 13.54 -1.79
CA PRO A 28 -1.16 13.73 -1.20
C PRO A 28 -2.04 14.58 -2.12
N HIS A 29 -3.37 14.54 -1.90
CA HIS A 29 -4.33 15.43 -2.56
C HIS A 29 -5.21 16.21 -1.57
N GLU A 30 -5.02 15.98 -0.26
CA GLU A 30 -5.75 16.70 0.80
C GLU A 30 -4.84 17.06 1.98
N GLU A 31 -5.24 18.09 2.72
CA GLU A 31 -4.63 18.44 4.00
C GLU A 31 -5.33 17.68 5.14
N THR A 32 -4.57 17.30 6.17
CA THR A 32 -5.07 16.46 7.25
C THR A 32 -5.30 17.24 8.54
N LEU A 33 -6.31 16.84 9.33
CA LEU A 33 -6.64 17.44 10.62
C LEU A 33 -5.74 16.89 11.75
N SER A 34 -5.30 17.76 12.66
CA SER A 34 -4.34 17.42 13.74
C SER A 34 -4.85 16.39 14.76
N LYS A 35 -6.13 16.47 15.16
CA LYS A 35 -6.71 15.59 16.20
C LYS A 35 -6.72 14.11 15.79
N ALA A 36 -7.09 13.80 14.55
CA ALA A 36 -7.12 12.42 14.05
C ALA A 36 -5.72 11.79 13.94
N LYS A 37 -4.67 12.59 13.83
CA LYS A 37 -3.29 12.12 13.79
C LYS A 37 -2.78 11.66 15.14
N GLU A 38 -3.20 12.30 16.23
CA GLU A 38 -2.74 11.93 17.58
C GLU A 38 -3.22 10.55 17.99
N ASP A 39 -4.51 10.25 17.81
CA ASP A 39 -5.07 8.91 18.14
C ASP A 39 -4.36 7.80 17.36
N ARG A 40 -4.10 8.04 16.07
CA ARG A 40 -3.39 7.07 15.21
C ARG A 40 -1.93 6.92 15.61
N PHE A 41 -1.27 8.00 16.03
CA PHE A 41 0.10 7.97 16.51
C PHE A 41 0.22 7.14 17.79
N GLN A 42 -0.69 7.34 18.75
CA GLN A 42 -0.73 6.57 19.99
C GLN A 42 -0.96 5.06 19.69
N LEU A 43 -1.92 4.74 18.80
CA LEU A 43 -2.19 3.37 18.40
C LEU A 43 -0.95 2.73 17.75
N LEU A 44 -0.32 3.40 16.79
CA LEU A 44 0.87 2.90 16.11
C LEU A 44 2.04 2.72 17.07
N SER A 45 2.25 3.67 17.99
CA SER A 45 3.30 3.62 19.00
C SER A 45 3.12 2.44 19.97
N ALA A 46 1.88 2.20 20.40
CA ALA A 46 1.56 1.12 21.34
C ALA A 46 1.63 -0.28 20.71
N THR A 47 1.18 -0.40 19.46
CA THR A 47 1.01 -1.70 18.81
C THR A 47 2.11 -2.06 17.83
N ARG A 48 2.80 -1.06 17.27
CA ARG A 48 3.79 -1.19 16.18
C ARG A 48 3.23 -1.91 14.94
N CYS A 49 1.91 -1.81 14.72
CA CYS A 49 1.19 -2.51 13.67
C CYS A 49 0.42 -1.56 12.76
N ASN A 50 0.41 -1.87 11.47
CA ASN A 50 -0.50 -1.25 10.49
C ASN A 50 -1.77 -2.11 10.40
N PHE A 51 -2.90 -1.64 10.92
CA PHE A 51 -4.18 -2.36 10.90
C PHE A 51 -4.95 -2.25 9.59
N SER A 52 -4.65 -1.23 8.80
CA SER A 52 -5.24 -1.02 7.48
C SER A 52 -4.21 -0.43 6.53
N SER A 53 -4.29 -0.82 5.27
CA SER A 53 -3.43 -0.28 4.22
C SER A 53 -3.86 1.13 3.82
N ILE A 54 -2.91 1.93 3.38
CA ILE A 54 -3.17 3.17 2.65
C ILE A 54 -3.51 2.77 1.21
N TYR A 55 -4.56 3.34 0.65
CA TYR A 55 -4.93 3.10 -0.73
C TYR A 55 -4.28 4.14 -1.63
N SER A 56 -3.47 3.69 -2.58
CA SER A 56 -2.70 4.56 -3.46
C SER A 56 -2.80 4.12 -4.91
N LEU A 57 -2.81 5.11 -5.79
CA LEU A 57 -2.82 4.93 -7.23
C LEU A 57 -1.42 5.11 -7.81
N TYR A 58 -1.13 4.40 -8.89
CA TYR A 58 0.06 4.60 -9.71
C TYR A 58 -0.31 4.56 -11.19
N ARG A 59 0.56 5.08 -12.05
CA ARG A 59 0.37 4.97 -13.50
C ARG A 59 1.19 3.79 -14.02
N ASP A 60 0.53 2.85 -14.68
CA ASP A 60 1.17 1.71 -15.33
C ASP A 60 1.23 1.92 -16.85
N GLU A 61 2.10 2.82 -17.29
CA GLU A 61 2.29 3.11 -18.71
C GLU A 61 2.79 1.84 -19.43
N GLY A 62 1.97 1.33 -20.35
CA GLY A 62 2.22 0.06 -21.05
C GLY A 62 1.74 -1.20 -20.35
N GLY A 63 1.18 -1.12 -19.13
CA GLY A 63 0.53 -2.23 -18.45
C GLY A 63 1.45 -3.35 -17.98
N LEU A 64 2.77 -3.11 -17.86
CA LEU A 64 3.75 -4.13 -17.53
C LEU A 64 3.53 -4.70 -16.12
N THR A 65 3.32 -3.84 -15.13
CA THR A 65 3.09 -4.27 -13.74
C THR A 65 1.78 -5.04 -13.63
N ARG A 66 0.73 -4.54 -14.26
CA ARG A 66 -0.56 -5.25 -14.33
C ARG A 66 -0.40 -6.64 -14.95
N GLN A 67 0.30 -6.76 -16.07
CA GLN A 67 0.56 -8.06 -16.71
C GLN A 67 1.34 -9.01 -15.80
N ARG A 68 2.35 -8.50 -15.09
CA ARG A 68 3.13 -9.27 -14.12
C ARG A 68 2.25 -9.78 -12.97
N LEU A 69 1.41 -8.93 -12.40
CA LEU A 69 0.48 -9.29 -11.33
C LEU A 69 -0.56 -10.33 -11.81
N LEU A 70 -1.06 -10.20 -13.04
CA LEU A 70 -1.96 -11.18 -13.64
C LEU A 70 -1.26 -12.54 -13.84
N ASN A 71 -0.02 -12.56 -14.29
CA ASN A 71 0.76 -13.78 -14.42
C ASN A 71 0.95 -14.46 -13.07
N LEU A 72 1.35 -13.72 -12.03
CA LEU A 72 1.51 -14.26 -10.68
C LEU A 72 0.20 -14.84 -10.13
N LYS A 73 -0.92 -14.14 -10.31
CA LYS A 73 -2.25 -14.63 -9.93
C LYS A 73 -2.62 -15.96 -10.63
N ASN A 74 -2.16 -16.16 -11.85
CA ASN A 74 -2.49 -17.34 -12.65
C ASN A 74 -1.58 -18.55 -12.36
N THR A 75 -0.49 -18.38 -11.60
CA THR A 75 0.45 -19.48 -11.28
C THR A 75 -0.07 -20.41 -10.19
N CYS A 76 -0.97 -19.94 -9.33
CA CYS A 76 -1.51 -20.73 -8.22
C CYS A 76 -2.92 -20.25 -7.83
N PRO A 77 -3.69 -21.10 -7.13
CA PRO A 77 -4.97 -20.65 -6.56
C PRO A 77 -4.76 -19.57 -5.49
N PRO A 78 -5.79 -18.73 -5.24
CA PRO A 78 -5.72 -17.75 -4.16
C PRO A 78 -5.53 -18.43 -2.81
N ARG A 79 -4.71 -17.82 -1.95
CA ARG A 79 -4.52 -18.29 -0.56
C ARG A 79 -5.79 -18.14 0.28
N TYR A 80 -6.54 -17.06 0.03
CA TYR A 80 -7.82 -16.78 0.65
C TYR A 80 -8.80 -16.30 -0.42
N ALA A 81 -10.05 -16.75 -0.30
CA ALA A 81 -11.15 -16.30 -1.12
C ALA A 81 -12.43 -16.29 -0.29
N PHE A 82 -13.19 -15.22 -0.39
CA PHE A 82 -14.52 -15.12 0.22
C PHE A 82 -15.40 -14.19 -0.61
N SER A 83 -16.71 -14.33 -0.46
CA SER A 83 -17.70 -13.44 -1.08
C SER A 83 -18.65 -12.91 -0.02
N ASP A 84 -18.96 -11.63 -0.09
CA ASP A 84 -19.97 -10.99 0.76
C ASP A 84 -21.36 -10.93 0.07
N GLY A 85 -21.50 -11.63 -1.04
CA GLY A 85 -22.72 -11.68 -1.86
C GLY A 85 -22.74 -10.67 -3.02
N LEU A 86 -22.02 -9.58 -2.91
CA LEU A 86 -21.88 -8.55 -3.95
C LEU A 86 -20.50 -8.59 -4.61
N VAL A 87 -19.47 -8.80 -3.81
CA VAL A 87 -18.08 -8.77 -4.23
C VAL A 87 -17.38 -10.07 -3.83
N THR A 88 -16.56 -10.61 -4.72
CA THR A 88 -15.66 -11.71 -4.41
C THR A 88 -14.25 -11.18 -4.21
N HIS A 89 -13.72 -11.41 -3.01
CA HIS A 89 -12.36 -11.05 -2.63
C HIS A 89 -11.45 -12.24 -2.77
N ARG A 90 -10.27 -12.05 -3.34
CA ARG A 90 -9.25 -13.09 -3.49
C ARG A 90 -7.89 -12.51 -3.15
N LEU A 91 -7.10 -13.24 -2.36
CA LEU A 91 -5.76 -12.84 -1.96
C LEU A 91 -4.75 -13.92 -2.36
N TRP A 92 -3.70 -13.51 -3.03
CA TRP A 92 -2.51 -14.31 -3.34
C TRP A 92 -1.34 -13.82 -2.52
N VAL A 93 -0.50 -14.73 -2.07
CA VAL A 93 0.74 -14.40 -1.36
C VAL A 93 1.92 -14.68 -2.27
N VAL A 94 2.71 -13.66 -2.56
CA VAL A 94 3.90 -13.76 -3.41
C VAL A 94 5.13 -13.85 -2.51
N ASN A 95 5.79 -15.01 -2.52
CA ASN A 95 7.00 -15.29 -1.71
C ASN A 95 8.24 -15.51 -2.59
N ASP A 96 8.10 -15.55 -3.90
CA ASP A 96 9.22 -15.72 -4.82
C ASP A 96 10.09 -14.46 -4.84
N PRO A 97 11.38 -14.55 -4.43
CA PRO A 97 12.28 -13.39 -4.40
C PRO A 97 12.49 -12.75 -5.77
N VAL A 98 12.47 -13.54 -6.85
CA VAL A 98 12.65 -13.02 -8.22
C VAL A 98 11.45 -12.18 -8.62
N ALA A 99 10.23 -12.68 -8.36
CA ALA A 99 9.00 -11.95 -8.63
C ALA A 99 8.92 -10.66 -7.78
N ILE A 100 9.30 -10.73 -6.50
CA ILE A 100 9.34 -9.57 -5.61
C ILE A 100 10.32 -8.52 -6.11
N GLN A 101 11.52 -8.95 -6.53
CA GLN A 101 12.54 -8.03 -7.06
C GLN A 101 12.07 -7.37 -8.37
N ALA A 102 11.47 -8.13 -9.27
CA ALA A 102 10.91 -7.58 -10.50
C ALA A 102 9.79 -6.56 -10.26
N LEU A 103 8.91 -6.81 -9.27
CA LEU A 103 7.90 -5.81 -8.86
C LEU A 103 8.56 -4.56 -8.27
N ARG A 104 9.61 -4.70 -7.45
CA ARG A 104 10.34 -3.54 -6.91
C ARG A 104 10.95 -2.68 -8.03
N GLU A 105 11.49 -3.31 -9.06
CA GLU A 105 12.03 -2.63 -10.23
C GLU A 105 10.94 -1.91 -11.03
N ASP A 106 9.78 -2.52 -11.21
CA ASP A 106 8.63 -1.89 -11.85
C ASP A 106 8.20 -0.58 -11.14
N PHE A 107 8.35 -0.51 -9.81
CA PHE A 107 8.02 0.68 -9.02
C PHE A 107 9.18 1.65 -8.82
N ALA A 108 10.40 1.31 -9.25
CA ALA A 108 11.54 2.21 -9.15
C ALA A 108 11.31 3.49 -9.96
N GLY A 109 11.31 4.64 -9.27
CA GLY A 109 11.10 5.95 -9.88
C GLY A 109 9.63 6.29 -10.19
N ARG A 110 8.66 5.43 -9.88
CA ARG A 110 7.23 5.76 -10.03
C ARG A 110 6.73 6.61 -8.89
N LYS A 111 5.81 7.51 -9.22
CA LYS A 111 5.06 8.30 -8.25
C LYS A 111 3.84 7.52 -7.75
N LEU A 112 3.55 7.66 -6.46
CA LEU A 112 2.36 7.12 -5.84
C LEU A 112 1.43 8.26 -5.42
N TYR A 113 0.15 8.15 -5.72
CA TYR A 113 -0.87 9.13 -5.40
C TYR A 113 -1.77 8.56 -4.32
N ILE A 114 -1.76 9.13 -3.12
CA ILE A 114 -2.62 8.65 -2.03
C ILE A 114 -4.07 8.96 -2.40
N ALA A 115 -4.91 7.92 -2.50
CA ALA A 115 -6.35 8.07 -2.73
C ALA A 115 -7.13 8.04 -1.41
N ASP A 116 -6.67 7.24 -0.42
CA ASP A 116 -7.21 7.23 0.94
C ASP A 116 -6.12 6.91 1.96
N GLY A 117 -6.20 7.53 3.12
CA GLY A 117 -5.31 7.27 4.25
C GLY A 117 -4.20 8.27 4.47
N HIS A 118 -4.36 9.53 4.06
CA HIS A 118 -3.40 10.61 4.28
C HIS A 118 -2.97 10.74 5.75
N HIS A 119 -3.93 10.70 6.69
CA HIS A 119 -3.63 10.71 8.12
C HIS A 119 -2.74 9.54 8.56
N ARG A 120 -2.92 8.36 7.97
CA ARG A 120 -2.08 7.17 8.26
C ARG A 120 -0.66 7.36 7.74
N TYR A 121 -0.52 7.94 6.56
CA TYR A 121 0.79 8.22 5.97
C TYR A 121 1.58 9.22 6.82
N GLU A 122 0.98 10.37 7.13
CA GLU A 122 1.62 11.39 7.97
C GLU A 122 1.92 10.88 9.38
N THR A 123 1.04 10.03 9.94
CA THR A 123 1.30 9.35 11.21
C THR A 123 2.52 8.43 11.10
N GLY A 124 2.68 7.72 9.99
CA GLY A 124 3.85 6.88 9.71
C GLY A 124 5.15 7.70 9.66
N LEU A 125 5.14 8.85 8.95
CA LEU A 125 6.27 9.77 8.90
C LEU A 125 6.63 10.26 10.32
N ARG A 126 5.66 10.77 11.07
CA ARG A 126 5.86 11.24 12.44
C ARG A 126 6.42 10.15 13.36
N TYR A 127 5.92 8.92 13.25
CA TYR A 127 6.39 7.79 14.04
C TYR A 127 7.84 7.43 13.72
N ARG A 128 8.20 7.35 12.42
CA ARG A 128 9.57 7.17 11.96
C ARG A 128 10.50 8.22 12.55
N ASP A 129 10.12 9.50 12.44
CA ASP A 129 10.96 10.62 12.86
C ASP A 129 11.11 10.67 14.38
N ALA A 130 10.05 10.42 15.15
CA ALA A 130 10.11 10.33 16.60
C ALA A 130 11.05 9.20 17.08
N LEU A 131 11.08 8.06 16.41
CA LEU A 131 12.04 6.98 16.72
C LEU A 131 13.48 7.37 16.39
N ARG A 132 13.70 8.06 15.29
CA ARG A 132 15.04 8.57 14.90
C ARG A 132 15.57 9.59 15.90
N GLU A 133 14.73 10.52 16.35
CA GLU A 133 15.07 11.52 17.38
C GLU A 133 15.45 10.88 18.72
N GLN A 134 14.81 9.77 19.07
CA GLN A 134 15.11 9.00 20.28
C GLN A 134 16.33 8.08 20.14
N GLY A 135 16.96 8.03 18.97
CA GLY A 135 18.04 7.07 18.68
C GLY A 135 17.57 5.60 18.63
N ALA A 136 16.26 5.37 18.56
CA ALA A 136 15.64 4.06 18.51
C ALA A 136 15.39 3.67 17.05
N TYR A 137 16.28 2.86 16.47
CA TYR A 137 16.11 2.39 15.10
C TYR A 137 15.30 1.09 15.07
N LEU A 138 14.15 1.14 14.41
CA LEU A 138 13.34 -0.03 14.07
C LEU A 138 13.23 -0.15 12.55
N PRO A 139 13.81 -1.16 11.90
CA PRO A 139 13.79 -1.28 10.44
C PRO A 139 12.39 -1.23 9.83
N GLY A 140 11.38 -1.73 10.56
CA GLY A 140 9.98 -1.70 10.13
C GLY A 140 9.37 -0.29 10.10
N SER A 141 9.86 0.65 10.90
CA SER A 141 9.34 2.02 10.95
C SER A 141 9.64 2.86 9.72
N GLU A 142 10.57 2.41 8.87
CA GLU A 142 10.88 3.05 7.58
C GLU A 142 9.82 2.77 6.50
N TYR A 143 8.83 1.92 6.80
CA TYR A 143 7.86 1.45 5.83
C TYR A 143 6.43 1.56 6.36
N ILE A 144 5.50 1.69 5.43
CA ILE A 144 4.07 1.68 5.73
C ILE A 144 3.33 0.73 4.79
N LEU A 145 2.24 0.14 5.28
CA LEU A 145 1.42 -0.78 4.49
C LEU A 145 0.57 0.00 3.50
N MET A 146 0.70 -0.34 2.21
CA MET A 146 -0.11 0.23 1.14
C MET A 146 -0.78 -0.83 0.28
N THR A 147 -1.91 -0.49 -0.29
CA THR A 147 -2.53 -1.17 -1.43
C THR A 147 -2.37 -0.28 -2.65
N LEU A 148 -1.65 -0.76 -3.64
CA LEU A 148 -1.34 -0.04 -4.87
C LEU A 148 -2.21 -0.57 -6.02
N THR A 149 -2.86 0.32 -6.76
CA THR A 149 -3.65 -0.01 -7.96
C THR A 149 -3.38 1.00 -9.07
N ASP A 150 -3.55 0.59 -10.33
CA ASP A 150 -3.46 1.43 -11.53
C ASP A 150 -4.84 1.95 -11.98
#